data_fc5d3beda1be4375ab8a97a410df8f11
#
_entry.id   fc5d3beda1be4375ab8a97a410df8f11
#
_cell.length_a   1.000
_cell.length_b   1.000
_cell.length_c   1.000
_cell.angle_alpha   90.00
_cell.angle_beta   90.00
_cell.angle_gamma   90.00
#
_symmetry.space_group_name_H-M   'P 1'
#
loop_
_entity.id
_entity.type
_entity.pdbx_description
1 polymer ?
#
loop_
_entity_poly.entity_id
_entity_poly.type
_entity_poly.pdbx_seq_one_letter_code
_entity_poly.pdbx_strand_id
1 'polypeptide(L)'
;MATRRLHKIYATILIFLFSACRLLSAEPNESKPIKCDHKHPAFRQRVKERRAMVARKIKANGIKDIKVLSAMRKTPRHFFIPADKQAYAYIDMALPIGQGQTISQPYIVAFMTEALHLKPDSKVLEIGTGSGYQAAVCAEIAAEVYTIEIVKELAKSAEERLKELGYKNVFVKAGDGYFGWEEKAPFDAIIGTAAAEKIPPPLIEQLKPTGRMILPYENEDGFQNLVVVTKDPNGSIHKETVLPVRFVPMTGKVRENE
;
A
#
# COMPACT_ATOMS: atom_id res chain seq x y z
N MET A 1 -28.51 -38.80 71.27
CA MET A 1 -28.46 -39.20 69.86
C MET A 1 -29.49 -38.41 69.06
N ALA A 2 -29.25 -37.17 68.73
CA ALA A 2 -30.10 -36.39 67.84
C ALA A 2 -29.50 -35.00 67.57
N THR A 3 -28.32 -34.90 66.93
CA THR A 3 -27.72 -33.61 66.53
C THR A 3 -26.72 -33.82 65.38
N ARG A 4 -27.15 -34.44 64.27
CA ARG A 4 -26.31 -34.63 63.08
C ARG A 4 -27.06 -34.66 61.75
N ARG A 5 -28.19 -33.93 61.61
CA ARG A 5 -28.95 -33.98 60.36
C ARG A 5 -29.41 -32.62 59.82
N LEU A 6 -28.83 -31.50 60.25
CA LEU A 6 -29.29 -30.18 59.78
C LEU A 6 -28.22 -29.36 59.01
N HIS A 7 -27.07 -29.92 58.64
CA HIS A 7 -26.01 -29.16 57.97
C HIS A 7 -25.78 -29.53 56.48
N LYS A 8 -26.67 -30.30 55.84
CA LYS A 8 -26.55 -30.67 54.43
C LYS A 8 -27.57 -30.09 53.45
N ILE A 9 -28.46 -29.20 53.88
CA ILE A 9 -29.53 -28.65 53.04
C ILE A 9 -29.22 -27.20 52.58
N TYR A 10 -28.26 -26.48 53.19
CA TYR A 10 -27.93 -25.11 52.79
C TYR A 10 -26.79 -24.93 51.83
N ALA A 11 -26.12 -26.04 51.43
CA ALA A 11 -24.97 -25.97 50.48
C ALA A 11 -25.35 -26.13 49.02
N THR A 12 -26.62 -26.48 48.71
CA THR A 12 -27.01 -26.83 47.32
C THR A 12 -27.86 -25.77 46.61
N ILE A 13 -28.22 -24.65 47.25
CA ILE A 13 -29.06 -23.60 46.69
C ILE A 13 -28.22 -22.35 46.26
N LEU A 14 -26.91 -22.27 46.58
CA LEU A 14 -26.10 -21.09 46.27
C LEU A 14 -25.24 -21.27 44.98
N ILE A 15 -25.37 -22.35 44.23
CA ILE A 15 -24.60 -22.61 42.99
C ILE A 15 -25.41 -22.39 41.71
N PHE A 16 -26.70 -22.11 41.80
CA PHE A 16 -27.57 -21.93 40.62
C PHE A 16 -27.96 -20.48 40.26
N LEU A 17 -27.34 -19.48 40.87
CA LEU A 17 -27.66 -18.06 40.59
C LEU A 17 -26.53 -17.26 39.95
N PHE A 18 -25.45 -17.87 39.52
CA PHE A 18 -24.35 -17.21 38.79
C PHE A 18 -24.20 -17.65 37.30
N SER A 19 -25.19 -18.32 36.73
CA SER A 19 -25.11 -18.85 35.35
C SER A 19 -26.19 -18.30 34.41
N ALA A 20 -26.64 -17.08 34.57
CA ALA A 20 -27.59 -16.49 33.62
C ALA A 20 -27.46 -14.97 33.53
N CYS A 21 -26.27 -14.47 33.17
CA CYS A 21 -26.17 -13.12 32.60
C CYS A 21 -24.86 -12.94 31.83
N ARG A 22 -24.55 -13.87 30.91
CA ARG A 22 -23.78 -13.52 29.71
C ARG A 22 -24.79 -12.98 28.71
N LEU A 23 -25.24 -11.75 28.92
CA LEU A 23 -25.74 -10.93 27.85
C LEU A 23 -24.64 -10.90 26.78
N LEU A 24 -24.92 -11.55 25.66
CA LEU A 24 -24.24 -11.35 24.40
C LEU A 24 -24.28 -9.83 24.12
N SER A 25 -23.26 -9.10 24.54
CA SER A 25 -22.88 -7.88 23.90
C SER A 25 -22.40 -8.30 22.50
N ALA A 26 -23.34 -8.37 21.55
CA ALA A 26 -22.97 -8.33 20.14
C ALA A 26 -22.17 -7.05 19.98
N GLU A 27 -20.85 -7.19 19.83
CA GLU A 27 -20.04 -6.06 19.38
C GLU A 27 -20.69 -5.52 18.13
N PRO A 28 -20.88 -4.20 18.00
CA PRO A 28 -21.41 -3.64 16.78
C PRO A 28 -20.48 -4.15 15.66
N ASN A 29 -21.07 -4.81 14.69
CA ASN A 29 -20.41 -5.23 13.46
C ASN A 29 -19.98 -3.94 12.76
N GLU A 30 -18.84 -3.37 13.15
CA GLU A 30 -18.24 -2.23 12.48
C GLU A 30 -17.95 -2.68 11.05
N SER A 31 -18.86 -2.32 10.15
CA SER A 31 -18.66 -2.53 8.72
C SER A 31 -17.32 -1.90 8.36
N LYS A 32 -16.35 -2.73 7.94
CA LYS A 32 -15.03 -2.24 7.52
C LYS A 32 -15.23 -1.05 6.56
N PRO A 33 -14.53 0.06 6.78
CA PRO A 33 -14.72 1.25 5.97
C PRO A 33 -14.52 0.91 4.49
N ILE A 34 -15.45 1.37 3.66
CA ILE A 34 -15.38 1.17 2.20
C ILE A 34 -14.18 1.95 1.69
N LYS A 35 -13.14 1.23 1.25
CA LYS A 35 -11.87 1.79 0.72
C LYS A 35 -12.09 2.55 -0.58
N CYS A 36 -12.84 1.95 -1.51
CA CYS A 36 -13.29 2.55 -2.77
C CYS A 36 -14.66 1.97 -3.12
N ASP A 37 -15.61 2.80 -3.56
CA ASP A 37 -16.96 2.35 -3.89
C ASP A 37 -17.08 1.82 -5.32
N HIS A 38 -16.06 1.98 -6.16
CA HIS A 38 -15.98 1.56 -7.57
C HIS A 38 -17.16 2.03 -8.44
N LYS A 39 -17.85 3.11 -8.07
CA LYS A 39 -19.00 3.63 -8.81
C LYS A 39 -18.63 4.40 -10.06
N HIS A 40 -17.46 5.04 -10.06
CA HIS A 40 -17.00 5.84 -11.19
C HIS A 40 -16.98 5.02 -12.49
N PRO A 41 -17.45 5.55 -13.64
CA PRO A 41 -17.53 4.82 -14.90
C PRO A 41 -16.23 4.19 -15.37
N ALA A 42 -15.07 4.79 -15.07
CA ALA A 42 -13.74 4.28 -15.41
C ALA A 42 -13.52 2.82 -14.95
N PHE A 43 -14.12 2.39 -13.83
CA PHE A 43 -13.99 1.01 -13.37
C PHE A 43 -14.65 -0.01 -14.32
N ARG A 44 -15.63 0.40 -15.08
CA ARG A 44 -16.36 -0.43 -16.05
C ARG A 44 -15.79 -0.31 -17.47
N GLN A 45 -14.98 0.71 -17.75
CA GLN A 45 -14.36 0.92 -19.05
C GLN A 45 -13.12 0.05 -19.22
N ARG A 46 -12.85 -0.36 -20.47
CA ARG A 46 -11.65 -1.07 -20.90
C ARG A 46 -11.29 -2.31 -20.05
N VAL A 47 -12.29 -2.96 -19.46
CA VAL A 47 -12.11 -4.13 -18.56
C VAL A 47 -11.43 -5.30 -19.28
N LYS A 48 -11.75 -5.53 -20.57
CA LYS A 48 -11.12 -6.63 -21.36
C LYS A 48 -9.63 -6.43 -21.51
N GLU A 49 -9.17 -5.21 -21.85
CA GLU A 49 -7.76 -4.87 -22.00
C GLU A 49 -7.01 -4.98 -20.67
N ARG A 50 -7.60 -4.45 -19.58
CA ARG A 50 -7.03 -4.52 -18.23
C ARG A 50 -6.87 -5.97 -17.77
N ARG A 51 -7.87 -6.82 -17.97
CA ARG A 51 -7.79 -8.26 -17.67
C ARG A 51 -6.75 -8.98 -18.52
N ALA A 52 -6.64 -8.64 -19.81
CA ALA A 52 -5.63 -9.22 -20.71
C ALA A 52 -4.21 -8.82 -20.27
N MET A 53 -3.98 -7.56 -19.91
CA MET A 53 -2.71 -7.09 -19.34
C MET A 53 -2.35 -7.90 -18.09
N VAL A 54 -3.26 -8.04 -17.13
CA VAL A 54 -2.99 -8.79 -15.90
C VAL A 54 -2.68 -10.27 -16.19
N ALA A 55 -3.43 -10.90 -17.08
CA ALA A 55 -3.21 -12.31 -17.40
C ALA A 55 -1.89 -12.55 -18.14
N ARG A 56 -1.60 -11.74 -19.18
CA ARG A 56 -0.54 -11.99 -20.13
C ARG A 56 0.80 -11.35 -19.78
N LYS A 57 0.78 -10.22 -19.01
CA LYS A 57 1.97 -9.42 -18.71
C LYS A 57 2.34 -9.41 -17.24
N ILE A 58 1.42 -9.73 -16.34
CA ILE A 58 1.66 -9.70 -14.91
C ILE A 58 1.70 -11.13 -14.37
N LYS A 59 0.58 -11.86 -14.41
CA LYS A 59 0.52 -13.23 -13.92
C LYS A 59 1.47 -14.18 -14.67
N ALA A 60 1.54 -14.09 -16.01
CA ALA A 60 2.42 -14.92 -16.81
C ALA A 60 3.93 -14.68 -16.52
N ASN A 61 4.30 -13.49 -16.03
CA ASN A 61 5.66 -13.14 -15.63
C ASN A 61 5.96 -13.36 -14.13
N GLY A 62 5.12 -14.16 -13.43
CA GLY A 62 5.47 -14.70 -12.14
C GLY A 62 4.77 -14.07 -10.93
N ILE A 63 3.96 -13.01 -11.08
CA ILE A 63 3.16 -12.47 -9.98
C ILE A 63 2.07 -13.47 -9.58
N LYS A 64 2.04 -13.85 -8.31
CA LYS A 64 1.18 -14.93 -7.77
C LYS A 64 0.18 -14.44 -6.72
N ASP A 65 0.46 -13.33 -6.01
CA ASP A 65 -0.46 -12.83 -4.98
C ASP A 65 -1.81 -12.45 -5.59
N ILE A 66 -2.85 -13.18 -5.16
CA ILE A 66 -4.21 -13.00 -5.66
C ILE A 66 -4.79 -11.62 -5.35
N LYS A 67 -4.35 -10.98 -4.23
CA LYS A 67 -4.76 -9.62 -3.84
C LYS A 67 -4.18 -8.61 -4.82
N VAL A 68 -2.89 -8.74 -5.15
CA VAL A 68 -2.21 -7.89 -6.14
C VAL A 68 -2.85 -8.05 -7.52
N LEU A 69 -3.04 -9.28 -7.99
CA LEU A 69 -3.71 -9.55 -9.26
C LEU A 69 -5.14 -9.00 -9.30
N SER A 70 -5.85 -9.04 -8.16
CA SER A 70 -7.19 -8.46 -8.03
C SER A 70 -7.15 -6.93 -8.08
N ALA A 71 -6.24 -6.29 -7.33
CA ALA A 71 -6.04 -4.85 -7.32
C ALA A 71 -5.74 -4.32 -8.73
N MET A 72 -4.80 -4.95 -9.44
CA MET A 72 -4.44 -4.61 -10.81
C MET A 72 -5.60 -4.76 -11.81
N ARG A 73 -6.51 -5.74 -11.59
CA ARG A 73 -7.73 -5.89 -12.41
C ARG A 73 -8.80 -4.84 -12.10
N LYS A 74 -8.86 -4.33 -10.89
CA LYS A 74 -9.84 -3.33 -10.47
C LYS A 74 -9.41 -1.94 -10.87
N THR A 75 -8.17 -1.54 -10.60
CA THR A 75 -7.68 -0.18 -10.79
C THR A 75 -7.66 0.23 -12.27
N PRO A 76 -8.40 1.28 -12.70
CA PRO A 76 -8.53 1.69 -14.09
C PRO A 76 -7.32 2.51 -14.54
N ARG A 77 -6.21 1.87 -14.90
CA ARG A 77 -4.94 2.53 -15.26
C ARG A 77 -5.09 3.66 -16.29
N HIS A 78 -6.00 3.50 -17.27
CA HIS A 78 -6.23 4.53 -18.30
C HIS A 78 -6.69 5.86 -17.72
N PHE A 79 -7.26 5.89 -16.53
CA PHE A 79 -7.68 7.12 -15.84
C PHE A 79 -6.49 7.89 -15.22
N PHE A 80 -5.35 7.23 -15.05
CA PHE A 80 -4.13 7.80 -14.48
C PHE A 80 -3.12 8.26 -15.54
N ILE A 81 -3.52 8.30 -16.80
CA ILE A 81 -2.65 8.58 -17.97
C ILE A 81 -3.24 9.76 -18.75
N PRO A 82 -2.41 10.70 -19.25
CA PRO A 82 -2.86 11.80 -20.10
C PRO A 82 -3.65 11.31 -21.30
N ALA A 83 -4.63 12.10 -21.75
CA ALA A 83 -5.60 11.72 -22.78
C ALA A 83 -4.95 11.24 -24.07
N ASP A 84 -3.87 11.89 -24.52
CA ASP A 84 -3.12 11.57 -25.73
C ASP A 84 -2.32 10.24 -25.65
N LYS A 85 -2.15 9.68 -24.43
CA LYS A 85 -1.45 8.44 -24.16
C LYS A 85 -2.38 7.28 -23.75
N GLN A 86 -3.66 7.52 -23.57
CA GLN A 86 -4.62 6.53 -23.08
C GLN A 86 -4.70 5.28 -23.96
N ALA A 87 -4.45 5.37 -25.27
CA ALA A 87 -4.40 4.22 -26.16
C ALA A 87 -3.39 3.14 -25.67
N TYR A 88 -2.32 3.56 -25.02
CA TYR A 88 -1.22 2.71 -24.55
C TYR A 88 -1.39 2.26 -23.08
N ALA A 89 -2.48 2.62 -22.42
CA ALA A 89 -2.66 2.44 -20.98
C ALA A 89 -2.46 1.01 -20.47
N TYR A 90 -2.74 0.01 -21.28
CA TYR A 90 -2.66 -1.40 -20.92
C TYR A 90 -1.52 -2.16 -21.63
N ILE A 91 -0.62 -1.43 -22.28
CA ILE A 91 0.68 -1.95 -22.71
C ILE A 91 1.60 -2.00 -21.48
N ASP A 92 2.42 -3.05 -21.37
CA ASP A 92 3.31 -3.25 -20.24
C ASP A 92 4.61 -2.42 -20.38
N MET A 93 4.46 -1.10 -20.26
CA MET A 93 5.55 -0.12 -20.31
C MET A 93 5.26 1.10 -19.44
N ALA A 94 6.34 1.83 -19.09
CA ALA A 94 6.22 3.14 -18.47
C ALA A 94 5.73 4.18 -19.51
N LEU A 95 4.94 5.15 -19.07
CA LEU A 95 4.41 6.22 -19.93
C LEU A 95 4.60 7.59 -19.27
N PRO A 96 4.88 8.65 -20.05
CA PRO A 96 5.00 9.99 -19.51
C PRO A 96 3.66 10.50 -18.97
N ILE A 97 3.73 11.23 -17.84
CA ILE A 97 2.57 11.85 -17.18
C ILE A 97 2.71 13.37 -17.04
N GLY A 98 3.70 13.97 -17.68
CA GLY A 98 4.05 15.38 -17.54
C GLY A 98 5.13 15.63 -16.48
N GLN A 99 5.58 16.86 -16.36
CA GLN A 99 6.60 17.30 -15.38
C GLN A 99 7.89 16.45 -15.38
N GLY A 100 8.26 15.85 -16.52
CA GLY A 100 9.40 14.95 -16.63
C GLY A 100 9.21 13.60 -15.92
N GLN A 101 7.99 13.31 -15.40
CA GLN A 101 7.69 12.10 -14.66
C GLN A 101 6.95 11.04 -15.49
N THR A 102 6.94 9.82 -14.99
CA THR A 102 6.29 8.68 -15.67
C THR A 102 5.41 7.88 -14.71
N ILE A 103 4.34 7.29 -15.23
CA ILE A 103 3.66 6.18 -14.57
C ILE A 103 4.43 4.89 -14.86
N SER A 104 4.77 4.14 -13.81
CA SER A 104 5.58 2.93 -13.91
C SER A 104 4.92 1.85 -14.77
N GLN A 105 5.74 0.96 -15.37
CA GLN A 105 5.29 -0.23 -16.08
C GLN A 105 4.35 -1.07 -15.21
N PRO A 106 3.23 -1.58 -15.74
CA PRO A 106 2.28 -2.39 -14.98
C PRO A 106 2.88 -3.57 -14.23
N TYR A 107 3.81 -4.29 -14.86
CA TYR A 107 4.52 -5.39 -14.21
C TYR A 107 5.31 -4.93 -12.98
N ILE A 108 6.02 -3.81 -13.09
CA ILE A 108 6.81 -3.25 -11.99
C ILE A 108 5.90 -2.81 -10.83
N VAL A 109 4.76 -2.16 -11.12
CA VAL A 109 3.76 -1.82 -10.10
C VAL A 109 3.29 -3.06 -9.33
N ALA A 110 2.97 -4.13 -10.06
CA ALA A 110 2.53 -5.38 -9.46
C ALA A 110 3.64 -6.07 -8.64
N PHE A 111 4.87 -6.11 -9.18
CA PHE A 111 6.04 -6.70 -8.52
C PHE A 111 6.35 -5.99 -7.20
N MET A 112 6.43 -4.65 -7.22
CA MET A 112 6.70 -3.86 -6.03
C MET A 112 5.58 -4.03 -4.99
N THR A 113 4.31 -4.08 -5.41
CA THR A 113 3.18 -4.31 -4.49
C THR A 113 3.22 -5.71 -3.88
N GLU A 114 3.57 -6.76 -4.67
CA GLU A 114 3.70 -8.14 -4.18
C GLU A 114 4.83 -8.27 -3.16
N ALA A 115 5.99 -7.64 -3.42
CA ALA A 115 7.16 -7.66 -2.53
C ALA A 115 6.89 -7.08 -1.14
N LEU A 116 5.90 -6.21 -1.01
CA LEU A 116 5.50 -5.61 0.27
C LEU A 116 4.65 -6.55 1.15
N HIS A 117 4.10 -7.64 0.62
CA HIS A 117 3.24 -8.60 1.34
C HIS A 117 2.06 -7.93 2.07
N LEU A 118 1.40 -6.98 1.41
CA LEU A 118 0.32 -6.18 2.02
C LEU A 118 -0.83 -7.03 2.55
N LYS A 119 -1.38 -6.60 3.68
CA LYS A 119 -2.56 -7.15 4.33
C LYS A 119 -3.71 -6.13 4.31
N PRO A 120 -4.96 -6.55 4.54
CA PRO A 120 -6.12 -5.66 4.56
C PRO A 120 -6.06 -4.56 5.62
N ASP A 121 -5.28 -4.74 6.67
CA ASP A 121 -5.04 -3.83 7.79
C ASP A 121 -3.73 -3.03 7.66
N SER A 122 -2.94 -3.25 6.61
CA SER A 122 -1.66 -2.57 6.40
C SER A 122 -1.84 -1.06 6.24
N LYS A 123 -0.90 -0.32 6.80
CA LYS A 123 -0.67 1.12 6.63
C LYS A 123 0.56 1.32 5.76
N VAL A 124 0.38 1.96 4.61
CA VAL A 124 1.42 2.09 3.57
C VAL A 124 1.85 3.54 3.44
N LEU A 125 3.15 3.78 3.28
CA LEU A 125 3.71 5.04 2.81
C LEU A 125 4.27 4.86 1.40
N GLU A 126 3.86 5.74 0.48
CA GLU A 126 4.44 5.85 -0.87
C GLU A 126 5.24 7.13 -1.00
N ILE A 127 6.44 7.04 -1.59
CA ILE A 127 7.30 8.17 -1.95
C ILE A 127 7.33 8.30 -3.47
N GLY A 128 6.76 9.41 -3.97
CA GLY A 128 6.56 9.67 -5.40
C GLY A 128 5.16 9.28 -5.87
N THR A 129 4.15 10.10 -5.55
CA THR A 129 2.75 9.86 -5.95
C THR A 129 2.58 9.80 -7.47
N GLY A 130 3.26 10.69 -8.19
CA GLY A 130 3.15 10.82 -9.64
C GLY A 130 1.70 10.97 -10.10
N SER A 131 1.21 9.97 -10.85
CA SER A 131 -0.19 9.94 -11.29
C SER A 131 -1.19 9.50 -10.20
N GLY A 132 -0.73 8.89 -9.10
CA GLY A 132 -1.55 8.24 -8.07
C GLY A 132 -1.90 6.78 -8.36
N TYR A 133 -1.38 6.19 -9.45
CA TYR A 133 -1.75 4.81 -9.83
C TYR A 133 -1.22 3.76 -8.87
N GLN A 134 0.03 3.86 -8.42
CA GLN A 134 0.61 2.92 -7.45
C GLN A 134 -0.11 3.04 -6.10
N ALA A 135 -0.41 4.27 -5.64
CA ALA A 135 -1.24 4.49 -4.44
C ALA A 135 -2.60 3.80 -4.56
N ALA A 136 -3.30 3.96 -5.70
CA ALA A 136 -4.59 3.33 -5.95
C ALA A 136 -4.52 1.80 -5.92
N VAL A 137 -3.47 1.20 -6.49
CA VAL A 137 -3.25 -0.26 -6.44
C VAL A 137 -3.03 -0.73 -5.00
N CYS A 138 -2.21 -0.05 -4.22
CA CYS A 138 -2.01 -0.35 -2.80
C CYS A 138 -3.31 -0.20 -2.00
N ALA A 139 -4.11 0.82 -2.29
CA ALA A 139 -5.37 1.12 -1.61
C ALA A 139 -6.46 0.05 -1.80
N GLU A 140 -6.43 -0.70 -2.91
CA GLU A 140 -7.31 -1.86 -3.11
C GLU A 140 -7.03 -2.99 -2.09
N ILE A 141 -5.83 -3.00 -1.49
CA ILE A 141 -5.39 -4.06 -0.55
C ILE A 141 -5.33 -3.51 0.87
N ALA A 142 -4.57 -2.43 1.09
CA ALA A 142 -4.23 -1.87 2.39
C ALA A 142 -5.40 -1.13 3.06
N ALA A 143 -5.33 -0.91 4.37
CA ALA A 143 -6.30 -0.10 5.12
C ALA A 143 -6.15 1.37 4.76
N GLU A 144 -4.91 1.88 4.77
CA GLU A 144 -4.59 3.27 4.53
C GLU A 144 -3.32 3.37 3.66
N VAL A 145 -3.31 4.33 2.75
CA VAL A 145 -2.16 4.68 1.91
C VAL A 145 -1.89 6.17 2.06
N TYR A 146 -0.73 6.50 2.54
CA TYR A 146 -0.18 7.84 2.61
C TYR A 146 0.83 8.00 1.47
N THR A 147 0.73 9.06 0.68
CA THR A 147 1.61 9.25 -0.48
C THR A 147 2.13 10.68 -0.56
N ILE A 148 3.41 10.83 -0.83
CA ILE A 148 4.10 12.12 -0.86
C ILE A 148 4.62 12.39 -2.27
N GLU A 149 4.39 13.61 -2.76
CA GLU A 149 4.85 14.08 -4.06
C GLU A 149 5.53 15.43 -3.94
N ILE A 150 6.76 15.54 -4.46
CA ILE A 150 7.52 16.78 -4.41
C ILE A 150 7.04 17.80 -5.44
N VAL A 151 6.51 17.32 -6.58
CA VAL A 151 5.96 18.18 -7.64
C VAL A 151 4.51 18.53 -7.29
N LYS A 152 4.29 19.76 -6.85
CA LYS A 152 2.98 20.22 -6.32
C LYS A 152 1.82 20.03 -7.30
N GLU A 153 2.05 20.23 -8.58
CA GLU A 153 1.05 20.07 -9.65
C GLU A 153 0.62 18.62 -9.79
N LEU A 154 1.57 17.66 -9.67
CA LEU A 154 1.27 16.23 -9.69
C LEU A 154 0.55 15.82 -8.42
N ALA A 155 0.98 16.28 -7.25
CA ALA A 155 0.32 15.99 -5.97
C ALA A 155 -1.17 16.40 -6.04
N LYS A 156 -1.45 17.63 -6.46
CA LYS A 156 -2.81 18.16 -6.61
C LYS A 156 -3.64 17.33 -7.61
N SER A 157 -3.08 17.08 -8.79
CA SER A 157 -3.78 16.32 -9.84
C SER A 157 -4.05 14.87 -9.42
N ALA A 158 -3.13 14.23 -8.69
CA ALA A 158 -3.31 12.89 -8.17
C ALA A 158 -4.40 12.83 -7.09
N GLU A 159 -4.41 13.80 -6.16
CA GLU A 159 -5.42 13.90 -5.11
C GLU A 159 -6.83 14.06 -5.69
N GLU A 160 -7.00 14.98 -6.65
CA GLU A 160 -8.27 15.20 -7.34
C GLU A 160 -8.75 13.92 -8.04
N ARG A 161 -7.86 13.25 -8.77
CA ARG A 161 -8.15 12.00 -9.49
C ARG A 161 -8.54 10.85 -8.56
N LEU A 162 -7.80 10.66 -7.47
CA LEU A 162 -8.09 9.63 -6.49
C LEU A 162 -9.43 9.86 -5.80
N LYS A 163 -9.74 11.12 -5.47
CA LYS A 163 -11.02 11.52 -4.89
C LYS A 163 -12.18 11.31 -5.89
N GLU A 164 -12.01 11.68 -7.16
CA GLU A 164 -12.99 11.45 -8.23
C GLU A 164 -13.30 9.96 -8.42
N LEU A 165 -12.25 9.11 -8.37
CA LEU A 165 -12.40 7.65 -8.41
C LEU A 165 -13.04 7.06 -7.14
N GLY A 166 -13.20 7.83 -6.09
CA GLY A 166 -13.85 7.39 -4.84
C GLY A 166 -12.93 6.65 -3.87
N TYR A 167 -11.59 6.80 -3.99
CA TYR A 167 -10.66 6.28 -2.98
C TYR A 167 -10.73 7.13 -1.70
N LYS A 168 -11.17 6.51 -0.60
CA LYS A 168 -11.35 7.17 0.70
C LYS A 168 -10.20 6.92 1.67
N ASN A 169 -9.35 5.97 1.34
CA ASN A 169 -8.23 5.52 2.16
C ASN A 169 -6.86 5.91 1.58
N VAL A 170 -6.81 6.87 0.66
CA VAL A 170 -5.57 7.45 0.12
C VAL A 170 -5.48 8.91 0.54
N PHE A 171 -4.33 9.27 1.11
CA PHE A 171 -4.03 10.60 1.60
C PHE A 171 -2.79 11.13 0.89
N VAL A 172 -2.92 12.24 0.16
CA VAL A 172 -1.84 12.84 -0.62
C VAL A 172 -1.25 14.05 0.12
N LYS A 173 0.08 14.13 0.16
CA LYS A 173 0.83 15.27 0.73
C LYS A 173 1.79 15.81 -0.33
N ALA A 174 1.74 17.11 -0.61
CA ALA A 174 2.80 17.77 -1.34
C ALA A 174 3.99 18.03 -0.41
N GLY A 175 5.17 17.52 -0.77
CA GLY A 175 6.36 17.66 0.08
C GLY A 175 7.53 16.80 -0.38
N ASP A 176 8.64 16.92 0.33
CA ASP A 176 9.84 16.12 0.10
C ASP A 176 9.69 14.74 0.75
N GLY A 177 9.73 13.70 -0.08
CA GLY A 177 9.62 12.32 0.35
C GLY A 177 10.80 11.81 1.19
N TYR A 178 11.95 12.50 1.19
CA TYR A 178 13.09 12.18 2.03
C TYR A 178 12.71 12.06 3.51
N PHE A 179 11.85 12.97 3.98
CA PHE A 179 11.44 13.03 5.39
C PHE A 179 10.33 12.03 5.76
N GLY A 180 9.70 11.39 4.77
CA GLY A 180 8.54 10.56 5.01
C GLY A 180 7.34 11.35 5.54
N TRP A 181 6.51 10.69 6.38
CA TRP A 181 5.33 11.29 6.99
C TRP A 181 5.27 10.93 8.48
N GLU A 182 6.04 11.66 9.28
CA GLU A 182 6.28 11.36 10.68
C GLU A 182 4.99 11.28 11.50
N GLU A 183 4.04 12.23 11.31
CA GLU A 183 2.79 12.29 12.05
C GLU A 183 1.85 11.10 11.75
N LYS A 184 2.17 10.34 10.72
CA LYS A 184 1.43 9.13 10.31
C LYS A 184 2.19 7.83 10.54
N ALA A 185 3.45 7.92 10.95
CA ALA A 185 4.25 6.75 11.31
C ALA A 185 3.67 6.02 12.54
N PRO A 186 4.03 4.74 12.78
CA PRO A 186 4.85 3.90 11.91
C PRO A 186 4.04 3.22 10.79
N PHE A 187 4.72 2.76 9.72
CA PHE A 187 4.14 2.11 8.55
C PHE A 187 4.46 0.62 8.49
N ASP A 188 3.50 -0.19 8.07
CA ASP A 188 3.71 -1.63 7.82
C ASP A 188 4.53 -1.86 6.55
N ALA A 189 4.35 -0.96 5.56
CA ALA A 189 5.06 -1.02 4.29
C ALA A 189 5.41 0.38 3.78
N ILE A 190 6.58 0.49 3.10
CA ILE A 190 7.01 1.71 2.42
C ILE A 190 7.36 1.36 0.97
N ILE A 191 6.92 2.16 0.01
CA ILE A 191 7.22 1.98 -1.41
C ILE A 191 7.78 3.28 -2.00
N GLY A 192 9.01 3.22 -2.53
CA GLY A 192 9.60 4.32 -3.27
C GLY A 192 9.42 4.12 -4.77
N THR A 193 8.92 5.13 -5.48
CA THR A 193 8.70 5.11 -6.93
C THR A 193 9.66 6.02 -7.71
N ALA A 194 10.72 6.48 -7.04
CA ALA A 194 11.84 7.23 -7.60
C ALA A 194 13.16 6.61 -7.10
N ALA A 195 14.21 6.64 -7.92
CA ALA A 195 15.50 6.04 -7.60
C ALA A 195 16.28 6.91 -6.61
N ALA A 196 16.77 6.29 -5.53
CA ALA A 196 17.59 6.92 -4.52
C ALA A 196 18.99 6.29 -4.47
N GLU A 197 20.04 7.08 -4.36
CA GLU A 197 21.43 6.62 -4.16
C GLU A 197 21.67 6.16 -2.73
N LYS A 198 20.89 6.69 -1.79
CA LYS A 198 20.91 6.30 -0.37
C LYS A 198 19.48 6.14 0.11
N ILE A 199 19.22 5.12 0.92
CA ILE A 199 17.92 4.97 1.57
C ILE A 199 17.81 6.03 2.66
N PRO A 200 16.83 6.96 2.59
CA PRO A 200 16.70 8.00 3.60
C PRO A 200 16.51 7.42 5.00
N PRO A 201 17.35 7.81 5.99
CA PRO A 201 17.21 7.30 7.36
C PRO A 201 15.81 7.48 7.96
N PRO A 202 15.10 8.61 7.75
CA PRO A 202 13.74 8.77 8.28
C PRO A 202 12.76 7.70 7.81
N LEU A 203 12.93 7.14 6.60
CA LEU A 203 12.07 6.07 6.12
C LEU A 203 12.30 4.75 6.85
N ILE A 204 13.57 4.46 7.23
CA ILE A 204 13.92 3.31 8.05
C ILE A 204 13.32 3.44 9.46
N GLU A 205 13.39 4.64 10.04
CA GLU A 205 12.83 4.93 11.37
C GLU A 205 11.30 4.77 11.39
N GLN A 206 10.63 5.25 10.33
CA GLN A 206 9.18 5.18 10.19
C GLN A 206 8.66 3.80 9.78
N LEU A 207 9.53 2.85 9.40
CA LEU A 207 9.16 1.48 9.12
C LEU A 207 8.97 0.69 10.42
N LYS A 208 7.82 0.03 10.59
CA LYS A 208 7.56 -0.84 11.74
C LYS A 208 8.60 -1.96 11.86
N PRO A 209 8.87 -2.48 13.06
CA PRO A 209 9.43 -3.81 13.22
C PRO A 209 8.60 -4.82 12.41
N THR A 210 9.24 -5.76 11.72
CA THR A 210 8.64 -6.69 10.74
C THR A 210 8.06 -6.02 9.48
N GLY A 211 8.23 -4.71 9.32
CA GLY A 211 7.82 -3.96 8.13
C GLY A 211 8.71 -4.25 6.91
N ARG A 212 8.19 -3.95 5.73
CA ARG A 212 8.89 -4.12 4.45
C ARG A 212 8.91 -2.82 3.66
N MET A 213 10.06 -2.53 3.05
CA MET A 213 10.19 -1.41 2.13
C MET A 213 10.71 -1.93 0.79
N ILE A 214 10.26 -1.34 -0.31
CA ILE A 214 10.84 -1.57 -1.63
C ILE A 214 11.04 -0.23 -2.33
N LEU A 215 12.21 -0.04 -2.93
CA LEU A 215 12.53 1.15 -3.70
C LEU A 215 13.59 0.85 -4.75
N PRO A 216 13.64 1.65 -5.84
CA PRO A 216 14.78 1.65 -6.74
C PRO A 216 15.99 2.26 -6.05
N TYR A 217 17.08 1.52 -6.02
CA TYR A 217 18.36 1.93 -5.46
C TYR A 217 19.39 2.07 -6.59
N GLU A 218 20.03 3.20 -6.68
CA GLU A 218 21.08 3.47 -7.65
C GLU A 218 22.45 3.29 -6.98
N ASN A 219 23.30 2.44 -7.56
CA ASN A 219 24.66 2.22 -7.07
C ASN A 219 25.63 3.30 -7.61
N GLU A 220 26.88 3.28 -7.16
CA GLU A 220 27.93 4.23 -7.56
C GLU A 220 28.24 4.21 -9.07
N ASP A 221 27.95 3.10 -9.77
CA ASP A 221 28.11 2.96 -11.22
C ASP A 221 26.90 3.46 -12.02
N GLY A 222 25.85 3.99 -11.35
CA GLY A 222 24.62 4.48 -11.97
C GLY A 222 23.62 3.38 -12.38
N PHE A 223 23.84 2.12 -11.94
CA PHE A 223 22.91 1.03 -12.17
C PHE A 223 21.81 1.02 -11.09
N GLN A 224 20.57 0.93 -11.54
CA GLN A 224 19.42 0.89 -10.65
C GLN A 224 18.86 -0.52 -10.51
N ASN A 225 18.62 -0.92 -9.26
CA ASN A 225 17.96 -2.17 -8.92
C ASN A 225 16.84 -1.91 -7.91
N LEU A 226 15.75 -2.66 -7.98
CA LEU A 226 14.81 -2.74 -6.87
C LEU A 226 15.49 -3.45 -5.70
N VAL A 227 15.44 -2.81 -4.55
CA VAL A 227 15.94 -3.35 -3.28
C VAL A 227 14.77 -3.49 -2.32
N VAL A 228 14.60 -4.70 -1.78
CA VAL A 228 13.69 -4.96 -0.67
C VAL A 228 14.46 -4.78 0.63
N VAL A 229 13.90 -3.97 1.52
CA VAL A 229 14.40 -3.75 2.87
C VAL A 229 13.41 -4.35 3.86
N THR A 230 13.91 -5.16 4.78
CA THR A 230 13.12 -5.70 5.89
C THR A 230 13.72 -5.26 7.22
N LYS A 231 12.86 -4.99 8.19
CA LYS A 231 13.26 -4.61 9.55
C LYS A 231 12.80 -5.70 10.51
N ASP A 232 13.75 -6.35 11.18
CA ASP A 232 13.45 -7.42 12.13
C ASP A 232 12.77 -6.88 13.40
N PRO A 233 12.18 -7.77 14.24
CA PRO A 233 11.61 -7.37 15.52
C PRO A 233 12.59 -6.66 16.46
N ASN A 234 13.89 -6.96 16.36
CA ASN A 234 14.96 -6.32 17.13
C ASN A 234 15.49 -5.02 16.49
N GLY A 235 14.91 -4.59 15.35
CA GLY A 235 15.31 -3.38 14.62
C GLY A 235 16.41 -3.56 13.58
N SER A 236 16.98 -4.75 13.41
CA SER A 236 18.02 -5.02 12.40
C SER A 236 17.45 -4.87 10.98
N ILE A 237 18.26 -4.31 10.09
CA ILE A 237 17.89 -4.01 8.70
C ILE A 237 18.57 -4.98 7.75
N HIS A 238 17.80 -5.65 6.92
CA HIS A 238 18.28 -6.51 5.84
C HIS A 238 17.89 -5.92 4.49
N LYS A 239 18.81 -6.00 3.52
CA LYS A 239 18.62 -5.52 2.16
C LYS A 239 18.82 -6.67 1.18
N GLU A 240 17.91 -6.81 0.23
CA GLU A 240 17.96 -7.80 -0.84
C GLU A 240 17.75 -7.12 -2.19
N THR A 241 18.70 -7.28 -3.10
CA THR A 241 18.56 -6.81 -4.50
C THR A 241 17.76 -7.83 -5.28
N VAL A 242 16.64 -7.39 -5.91
CA VAL A 242 15.67 -8.33 -6.49
C VAL A 242 15.44 -8.19 -7.98
N LEU A 243 15.59 -7.01 -8.58
CA LEU A 243 15.30 -6.80 -10.00
C LEU A 243 16.02 -5.57 -10.56
N PRO A 244 16.73 -5.66 -11.71
CA PRO A 244 17.24 -4.48 -12.40
C PRO A 244 16.10 -3.65 -12.99
N VAL A 245 16.20 -2.31 -12.83
CA VAL A 245 15.15 -1.37 -13.23
C VAL A 245 15.72 -0.05 -13.72
N ARG A 246 14.83 0.82 -14.24
CA ARG A 246 15.14 2.22 -14.51
C ARG A 246 13.98 3.11 -14.07
N PHE A 247 14.22 3.97 -13.12
CA PHE A 247 13.28 4.96 -12.60
C PHE A 247 13.82 6.37 -12.78
N VAL A 248 12.91 7.35 -12.68
CA VAL A 248 13.30 8.74 -12.49
C VAL A 248 14.02 8.90 -11.15
N PRO A 249 15.01 9.80 -11.06
CA PRO A 249 15.73 9.99 -9.82
C PRO A 249 14.85 10.65 -8.75
N MET A 250 15.06 10.26 -7.50
CA MET A 250 14.52 10.96 -6.35
C MET A 250 15.19 12.33 -6.25
N THR A 251 14.38 13.37 -5.99
CA THR A 251 14.83 14.76 -5.86
C THR A 251 14.56 15.30 -4.45
N GLY A 252 15.01 16.52 -4.16
CA GLY A 252 14.91 17.11 -2.83
C GLY A 252 16.13 16.82 -1.97
N LYS A 253 15.96 16.76 -0.67
CA LYS A 253 17.03 16.62 0.34
C LYS A 253 18.01 15.46 0.11
N VAL A 254 17.56 14.39 -0.54
CA VAL A 254 18.41 13.25 -0.87
C VAL A 254 19.64 13.64 -1.70
N ARG A 255 19.57 14.75 -2.47
CA ARG A 255 20.64 15.27 -3.35
C ARG A 255 21.37 16.49 -2.81
N GLU A 256 20.93 17.10 -1.71
CA GLU A 256 21.54 18.30 -1.16
C GLU A 256 22.85 18.05 -0.38
N ASN A 257 23.31 16.81 -0.27
CA ASN A 257 24.54 16.42 0.44
C ASN A 257 25.68 16.02 -0.52
N GLU A 258 25.63 16.47 -1.78
CA GLU A 258 26.71 16.39 -2.75
C GLU A 258 27.53 17.67 -2.83
#